data_ae1555bd967070b805f8aa8ce4764643
#
_entry.id   ae1555bd967070b805f8aa8ce4764643
#
_cell.length_a   1.000
_cell.length_b   1.000
_cell.length_c   1.000
_cell.angle_alpha   90.00
_cell.angle_beta   90.00
_cell.angle_gamma   90.00
#
_symmetry.space_group_name_H-M   'P 1'
#
loop_
_entity.id
_entity.type
_entity.pdbx_description
1 polymer ?
#
loop_
_entity_poly.entity_id
_entity_poly.type
_entity_poly.pdbx_seq_one_letter_code
_entity_poly.pdbx_strand_id
1 'polypeptide(L)'
;MSVEFFNYHINWKSKAIHPGSHKSDQRGMGIEFAGHSNLLDYPDPRRIDLRMTMRDPMDQVYVRIFNQRSATPIMIFNDLSASMTFGQASKLERAAEIAEIIKNSAYHNRDAIGLVGFHDTVNDEWIAPLSYRPYLTESLIKKITSEKNHNKGSHGISKLHQYLPKDHTLIFFISDFHIPNEQITMFLNNARKHTVVPIILWDKNEYSNLPKFGITTFTDPETFEERTILLRKKLIKNIITEFNQRKKHLIKLFNSFDAPPFFVEGEFNPDDMTHYFNEYYHA
;
A
#
# COMPACT_ATOMS: atom_id res chain seq x y z
N MET A 1 5.18 21.47 -12.52
CA MET A 1 5.77 20.23 -11.95
C MET A 1 5.00 19.08 -12.54
N SER A 2 5.68 18.09 -13.14
CA SER A 2 5.03 16.85 -13.56
C SER A 2 4.50 16.14 -12.31
N VAL A 3 3.26 15.68 -12.34
CA VAL A 3 2.68 14.88 -11.25
C VAL A 3 3.36 13.52 -11.29
N GLU A 4 4.10 13.17 -10.24
CA GLU A 4 4.76 11.88 -10.13
C GLU A 4 3.73 10.80 -9.79
N PHE A 5 3.81 9.67 -10.49
CA PHE A 5 2.99 8.47 -10.26
C PHE A 5 3.75 7.23 -10.71
N PHE A 6 3.33 6.07 -10.26
CA PHE A 6 3.84 4.76 -10.72
C PHE A 6 2.69 3.92 -11.27
N ASN A 7 3.06 2.96 -12.12
CA ASN A 7 2.10 1.98 -12.63
C ASN A 7 2.06 0.76 -11.70
N TYR A 8 0.85 0.31 -11.36
CA TYR A 8 0.63 -0.89 -10.57
C TYR A 8 -0.40 -1.79 -11.23
N HIS A 9 -0.28 -3.07 -10.94
CA HIS A 9 -1.17 -4.11 -11.41
C HIS A 9 -1.73 -4.87 -10.21
N ILE A 10 -2.94 -5.40 -10.39
CA ILE A 10 -3.55 -6.30 -9.43
C ILE A 10 -3.66 -7.69 -10.07
N ASN A 11 -3.39 -8.73 -9.29
CA ASN A 11 -3.47 -10.12 -9.72
C ASN A 11 -4.86 -10.77 -9.50
N TRP A 12 -5.86 -9.95 -9.15
CA TRP A 12 -7.26 -10.36 -9.00
C TRP A 12 -8.18 -9.51 -9.85
N LYS A 13 -9.42 -9.98 -10.05
CA LYS A 13 -10.44 -9.22 -10.77
C LYS A 13 -11.19 -8.31 -9.80
N SER A 14 -11.21 -7.02 -10.11
CA SER A 14 -11.97 -6.05 -9.32
C SER A 14 -13.48 -6.34 -9.40
N LYS A 15 -14.17 -6.21 -8.26
CA LYS A 15 -15.63 -6.32 -8.16
C LYS A 15 -16.33 -4.96 -8.10
N ALA A 16 -15.59 -3.86 -8.16
CA ALA A 16 -16.17 -2.53 -8.11
C ALA A 16 -17.05 -2.25 -9.33
N ILE A 17 -18.15 -1.57 -9.09
CA ILE A 17 -19.08 -1.16 -10.17
C ILE A 17 -18.53 0.05 -10.92
N HIS A 18 -17.71 0.86 -10.26
CA HIS A 18 -17.14 2.08 -10.83
C HIS A 18 -16.13 1.75 -11.94
N PRO A 19 -16.21 2.38 -13.11
CA PRO A 19 -15.24 2.19 -14.19
C PRO A 19 -13.83 2.60 -13.76
N GLY A 20 -12.83 1.79 -14.13
CA GLY A 20 -11.42 2.01 -13.82
C GLY A 20 -10.49 1.35 -14.83
N SER A 21 -9.27 1.05 -14.40
CA SER A 21 -8.21 0.51 -15.27
C SER A 21 -7.96 -0.98 -15.09
N HIS A 22 -8.57 -1.64 -14.08
CA HIS A 22 -8.26 -3.02 -13.71
C HIS A 22 -9.23 -4.03 -14.33
N LYS A 23 -8.74 -5.26 -14.57
CA LYS A 23 -9.57 -6.37 -15.06
C LYS A 23 -10.73 -6.66 -14.07
N SER A 24 -11.90 -6.94 -14.61
CA SER A 24 -13.11 -7.21 -13.83
C SER A 24 -13.99 -8.24 -14.50
N ASP A 25 -14.85 -8.91 -13.72
CA ASP A 25 -15.90 -9.79 -14.22
C ASP A 25 -17.22 -9.04 -14.47
N GLN A 26 -17.25 -7.71 -14.29
CA GLN A 26 -18.43 -6.90 -14.56
C GLN A 26 -18.72 -6.88 -16.05
N ARG A 27 -19.88 -7.37 -16.43
CA ARG A 27 -20.39 -7.30 -17.81
C ARG A 27 -20.88 -5.87 -18.07
N GLY A 28 -20.47 -5.29 -19.18
CA GLY A 28 -20.88 -3.92 -19.48
C GLY A 28 -20.34 -3.39 -20.80
N MET A 29 -20.10 -2.08 -20.82
CA MET A 29 -19.61 -1.37 -22.03
C MET A 29 -18.08 -1.46 -22.21
N GLY A 30 -17.44 -2.53 -21.74
CA GLY A 30 -16.02 -2.78 -21.91
C GLY A 30 -15.64 -3.18 -23.33
N ILE A 31 -14.34 -3.36 -23.54
CA ILE A 31 -13.71 -3.78 -24.82
C ILE A 31 -13.18 -5.21 -24.76
N GLU A 32 -13.05 -5.81 -23.59
CA GLU A 32 -12.56 -7.18 -23.45
C GLU A 32 -13.70 -8.18 -23.73
N PHE A 33 -13.61 -8.92 -24.84
CA PHE A 33 -14.61 -9.89 -25.20
C PHE A 33 -14.69 -11.01 -24.13
N ALA A 34 -15.86 -11.21 -23.55
CA ALA A 34 -16.11 -12.20 -22.50
C ALA A 34 -16.81 -13.47 -23.01
N GLY A 35 -17.57 -13.36 -24.11
CA GLY A 35 -18.32 -14.47 -24.67
C GLY A 35 -19.60 -14.04 -25.38
N HIS A 36 -20.51 -14.99 -25.57
CA HIS A 36 -21.84 -14.76 -26.11
C HIS A 36 -22.91 -15.06 -25.07
N SER A 37 -24.05 -14.39 -25.17
CA SER A 37 -25.26 -14.69 -24.42
C SER A 37 -26.46 -14.63 -25.33
N ASN A 38 -27.58 -15.19 -24.91
CA ASN A 38 -28.85 -15.01 -25.60
C ASN A 38 -29.30 -13.53 -25.46
N LEU A 39 -29.91 -12.97 -26.51
CA LEU A 39 -30.45 -11.62 -26.51
C LEU A 39 -31.54 -11.45 -25.42
N LEU A 40 -32.26 -12.51 -25.05
CA LEU A 40 -33.27 -12.46 -23.99
C LEU A 40 -32.63 -12.28 -22.60
N ASP A 41 -31.46 -12.88 -22.37
CA ASP A 41 -30.73 -12.79 -21.09
C ASP A 41 -29.94 -11.48 -21.00
N TYR A 42 -29.52 -10.94 -22.15
CA TYR A 42 -28.75 -9.71 -22.25
C TYR A 42 -29.27 -8.85 -23.41
N PRO A 43 -30.28 -8.02 -23.19
CA PRO A 43 -31.02 -7.31 -24.24
C PRO A 43 -30.24 -6.09 -24.77
N ASP A 44 -29.15 -6.30 -25.50
CA ASP A 44 -28.40 -5.26 -26.21
C ASP A 44 -28.35 -5.58 -27.72
N PRO A 45 -29.32 -5.09 -28.53
CA PRO A 45 -29.38 -5.35 -29.98
C PRO A 45 -28.16 -4.85 -30.75
N ARG A 46 -27.41 -3.84 -30.20
CA ARG A 46 -26.23 -3.27 -30.85
C ARG A 46 -25.06 -4.24 -30.92
N ARG A 47 -25.13 -5.31 -30.13
CA ARG A 47 -24.07 -6.31 -29.98
C ARG A 47 -24.44 -7.68 -30.52
N ILE A 48 -25.47 -7.78 -31.35
CA ILE A 48 -25.86 -9.03 -31.99
C ILE A 48 -24.71 -9.56 -32.83
N ASP A 49 -24.38 -10.84 -32.60
CA ASP A 49 -23.44 -11.58 -33.43
C ASP A 49 -24.19 -12.38 -34.48
N LEU A 50 -24.27 -11.82 -35.70
CA LEU A 50 -24.97 -12.45 -36.80
C LEU A 50 -24.40 -13.83 -37.16
N ARG A 51 -23.07 -14.03 -37.02
CA ARG A 51 -22.45 -15.32 -37.37
C ARG A 51 -22.85 -16.41 -36.39
N MET A 52 -22.89 -16.12 -35.09
CA MET A 52 -23.34 -17.07 -34.06
C MET A 52 -24.83 -17.34 -34.23
N THR A 53 -25.63 -16.29 -34.38
CA THR A 53 -27.10 -16.39 -34.56
C THR A 53 -27.45 -17.25 -35.77
N MET A 54 -26.81 -17.06 -36.93
CA MET A 54 -27.08 -17.84 -38.14
C MET A 54 -26.63 -19.29 -38.07
N ARG A 55 -25.78 -19.67 -37.13
CA ARG A 55 -25.26 -21.04 -36.93
C ARG A 55 -26.04 -21.80 -35.89
N ASP A 56 -26.90 -21.16 -35.16
CA ASP A 56 -27.67 -21.80 -34.09
C ASP A 56 -28.86 -22.61 -34.68
N PRO A 57 -28.95 -23.93 -34.40
CA PRO A 57 -30.04 -24.76 -34.89
C PRO A 57 -31.41 -24.44 -34.28
N MET A 58 -31.43 -23.65 -33.17
CA MET A 58 -32.62 -23.28 -32.43
C MET A 58 -33.10 -21.86 -32.73
N ASP A 59 -32.52 -21.20 -33.73
CA ASP A 59 -32.84 -19.82 -34.14
C ASP A 59 -32.73 -18.79 -32.99
N GLN A 60 -31.84 -19.03 -32.03
CA GLN A 60 -31.63 -18.11 -30.94
C GLN A 60 -30.72 -16.94 -31.39
N VAL A 61 -31.06 -15.76 -30.91
CA VAL A 61 -30.27 -14.53 -31.22
C VAL A 61 -29.19 -14.35 -30.16
N TYR A 62 -27.93 -14.34 -30.61
CA TYR A 62 -26.78 -14.19 -29.74
C TYR A 62 -26.21 -12.77 -29.78
N VAL A 63 -25.83 -12.26 -28.61
CA VAL A 63 -25.14 -10.98 -28.42
C VAL A 63 -23.75 -11.23 -27.85
N ARG A 64 -22.80 -10.38 -28.25
CA ARG A 64 -21.45 -10.35 -27.69
C ARG A 64 -21.47 -9.70 -26.33
N ILE A 65 -20.86 -10.36 -25.35
CA ILE A 65 -20.66 -9.81 -24.01
C ILE A 65 -19.21 -9.35 -23.90
N PHE A 66 -19.02 -8.21 -23.24
CA PHE A 66 -17.71 -7.65 -22.95
C PHE A 66 -17.57 -7.41 -21.45
N ASN A 67 -16.37 -7.65 -20.92
CA ASN A 67 -16.03 -7.28 -19.57
C ASN A 67 -15.64 -5.80 -19.52
N GLN A 68 -16.17 -5.11 -18.53
CA GLN A 68 -15.80 -3.74 -18.21
C GLN A 68 -14.54 -3.75 -17.35
N ARG A 69 -13.64 -2.78 -17.55
CA ARG A 69 -12.59 -2.52 -16.58
C ARG A 69 -13.17 -1.74 -15.40
N SER A 70 -12.78 -2.11 -14.20
CA SER A 70 -13.29 -1.54 -12.96
C SER A 70 -12.20 -0.91 -12.13
N ALA A 71 -12.60 0.04 -11.28
CA ALA A 71 -11.74 0.63 -10.28
C ALA A 71 -11.39 -0.39 -9.19
N THR A 72 -10.31 -0.15 -8.46
CA THR A 72 -9.88 -0.97 -7.32
C THR A 72 -9.82 -0.10 -6.07
N PRO A 73 -10.28 -0.58 -4.91
CA PRO A 73 -10.06 0.15 -3.68
C PRO A 73 -8.59 0.07 -3.24
N ILE A 74 -8.04 1.23 -2.85
CA ILE A 74 -6.68 1.37 -2.32
C ILE A 74 -6.76 1.97 -0.93
N MET A 75 -6.09 1.35 0.03
CA MET A 75 -6.01 1.85 1.40
C MET A 75 -4.55 2.06 1.79
N ILE A 76 -4.23 3.23 2.33
CA ILE A 76 -2.94 3.53 2.92
C ILE A 76 -3.06 3.40 4.44
N PHE A 77 -2.25 2.53 5.05
CA PHE A 77 -2.01 2.56 6.49
C PHE A 77 -0.66 3.22 6.72
N ASN A 78 -0.67 4.35 7.43
CA ASN A 78 0.53 5.13 7.69
C ASN A 78 0.86 5.14 9.17
N ASP A 79 2.06 4.69 9.50
CA ASP A 79 2.60 4.77 10.85
C ASP A 79 2.98 6.22 11.17
N LEU A 80 2.48 6.73 12.29
CA LEU A 80 2.73 8.06 12.81
C LEU A 80 3.46 8.02 14.16
N SER A 81 4.09 6.90 14.51
CA SER A 81 4.84 6.74 15.76
C SER A 81 6.05 7.68 15.83
N ALA A 82 6.58 7.86 17.03
CA ALA A 82 7.72 8.74 17.26
C ALA A 82 8.97 8.32 16.52
N SER A 83 9.18 7.01 16.28
CA SER A 83 10.30 6.48 15.49
C SER A 83 10.29 6.97 14.03
N MET A 84 9.12 7.34 13.51
CA MET A 84 8.97 7.91 12.17
C MET A 84 9.41 9.38 12.09
N THR A 85 9.65 10.06 13.19
CA THR A 85 10.18 11.44 13.20
C THR A 85 11.70 11.49 13.01
N PHE A 86 12.39 10.35 13.03
CA PHE A 86 13.85 10.27 12.89
C PHE A 86 14.31 10.56 11.46
N GLY A 87 15.52 11.18 11.36
CA GLY A 87 16.21 11.47 10.11
C GLY A 87 16.33 12.95 9.78
N GLN A 88 17.22 13.33 8.85
CA GLN A 88 17.39 14.72 8.37
C GLN A 88 16.15 15.17 7.57
N ALA A 89 15.70 14.35 6.64
CA ALA A 89 14.32 14.38 6.15
C ALA A 89 13.58 13.30 6.96
N SER A 90 12.62 13.70 7.78
CA SER A 90 11.94 12.77 8.68
C SER A 90 11.27 11.64 7.87
N LYS A 91 11.20 10.42 8.43
CA LYS A 91 10.48 9.33 7.77
C LYS A 91 9.01 9.70 7.53
N LEU A 92 8.43 10.59 8.35
CA LEU A 92 7.08 11.13 8.14
C LEU A 92 6.98 11.98 6.87
N GLU A 93 7.98 12.81 6.57
CA GLU A 93 8.00 13.57 5.32
C GLU A 93 8.08 12.62 4.11
N ARG A 94 8.95 11.60 4.16
CA ARG A 94 9.01 10.56 3.12
C ARG A 94 7.71 9.75 3.02
N ALA A 95 7.10 9.42 4.14
CA ALA A 95 5.81 8.72 4.16
C ALA A 95 4.72 9.55 3.48
N ALA A 96 4.68 10.87 3.74
CA ALA A 96 3.75 11.78 3.10
C ALA A 96 4.02 11.91 1.59
N GLU A 97 5.27 11.99 1.16
CA GLU A 97 5.67 12.00 -0.24
C GLU A 97 5.20 10.72 -0.96
N ILE A 98 5.48 9.56 -0.38
CA ILE A 98 5.05 8.26 -0.93
C ILE A 98 3.52 8.17 -0.98
N ALA A 99 2.83 8.59 0.07
CA ALA A 99 1.37 8.61 0.11
C ALA A 99 0.77 9.54 -0.97
N GLU A 100 1.42 10.68 -1.24
CA GLU A 100 1.02 11.59 -2.32
C GLU A 100 1.20 10.93 -3.70
N ILE A 101 2.31 10.23 -3.93
CA ILE A 101 2.57 9.52 -5.18
C ILE A 101 1.58 8.35 -5.36
N ILE A 102 1.27 7.60 -4.29
CA ILE A 102 0.23 6.56 -4.31
C ILE A 102 -1.13 7.17 -4.67
N LYS A 103 -1.50 8.30 -4.06
CA LYS A 103 -2.75 9.01 -4.36
C LYS A 103 -2.82 9.43 -5.84
N ASN A 104 -1.72 9.95 -6.37
CA ASN A 104 -1.65 10.36 -7.78
C ASN A 104 -1.79 9.16 -8.72
N SER A 105 -1.16 8.03 -8.38
CA SER A 105 -1.26 6.76 -9.12
C SER A 105 -2.69 6.21 -9.11
N ALA A 106 -3.36 6.26 -7.94
CA ALA A 106 -4.77 5.87 -7.79
C ALA A 106 -5.69 6.77 -8.64
N TYR A 107 -5.48 8.08 -8.59
CA TYR A 107 -6.25 9.04 -9.38
C TYR A 107 -6.08 8.82 -10.89
N HIS A 108 -4.85 8.55 -11.34
CA HIS A 108 -4.55 8.22 -12.74
C HIS A 108 -5.34 6.99 -13.21
N ASN A 109 -5.45 5.97 -12.38
CA ASN A 109 -6.19 4.74 -12.65
C ASN A 109 -7.69 4.82 -12.36
N ARG A 110 -8.20 5.96 -11.85
CA ARG A 110 -9.59 6.18 -11.40
C ARG A 110 -10.00 5.25 -10.25
N ASP A 111 -9.07 4.91 -9.39
CA ASP A 111 -9.27 4.05 -8.23
C ASP A 111 -9.75 4.84 -7.02
N ALA A 112 -10.48 4.16 -6.12
CA ALA A 112 -10.87 4.74 -4.85
C ALA A 112 -9.70 4.66 -3.87
N ILE A 113 -9.41 5.75 -3.15
CA ILE A 113 -8.33 5.77 -2.17
C ILE A 113 -8.81 6.25 -0.82
N GLY A 114 -8.30 5.63 0.24
CA GLY A 114 -8.45 6.02 1.63
C GLY A 114 -7.11 6.01 2.36
N LEU A 115 -7.08 6.61 3.56
CA LEU A 115 -5.89 6.64 4.41
C LEU A 115 -6.29 6.49 5.87
N VAL A 116 -5.54 5.70 6.61
CA VAL A 116 -5.64 5.59 8.07
C VAL A 116 -4.24 5.77 8.66
N GLY A 117 -4.08 6.85 9.41
CA GLY A 117 -2.88 7.09 10.22
C GLY A 117 -3.06 6.47 11.61
N PHE A 118 -1.99 5.90 12.16
CA PHE A 118 -2.01 5.32 13.50
C PHE A 118 -0.72 5.61 14.26
N HIS A 119 -0.85 5.69 15.58
CA HIS A 119 0.24 5.69 16.55
C HIS A 119 -0.11 4.68 17.67
N ASP A 120 -0.13 5.02 18.95
CA ASP A 120 -0.63 4.12 20.02
C ASP A 120 -2.11 3.77 19.88
N THR A 121 -2.87 4.66 19.22
CA THR A 121 -4.28 4.48 18.90
C THR A 121 -4.55 4.91 17.47
N VAL A 122 -5.73 4.55 16.96
CA VAL A 122 -6.27 5.13 15.73
C VAL A 122 -7.30 6.17 16.14
N ASN A 123 -7.10 7.41 15.72
CA ASN A 123 -8.02 8.53 16.01
C ASN A 123 -8.78 8.90 14.75
N ASP A 124 -10.03 9.31 14.90
CA ASP A 124 -10.92 9.69 13.77
C ASP A 124 -10.35 10.81 12.90
N GLU A 125 -9.55 11.69 13.49
CA GLU A 125 -8.85 12.78 12.79
C GLU A 125 -7.80 12.31 11.77
N TRP A 126 -7.40 11.04 11.81
CA TRP A 126 -6.44 10.39 10.93
C TRP A 126 -7.09 9.37 10.00
N ILE A 127 -8.40 9.45 9.80
CA ILE A 127 -9.15 8.53 8.96
C ILE A 127 -9.74 9.27 7.76
N ALA A 128 -9.30 8.92 6.56
CA ALA A 128 -9.95 9.25 5.31
C ALA A 128 -10.55 7.98 4.72
N PRO A 129 -11.87 7.85 4.62
CA PRO A 129 -12.53 6.68 4.04
C PRO A 129 -12.23 6.58 2.54
N LEU A 130 -12.42 5.38 1.98
CA LEU A 130 -12.31 5.14 0.55
C LEU A 130 -13.18 6.11 -0.25
N SER A 131 -12.58 6.86 -1.16
CA SER A 131 -13.26 7.83 -2.00
C SER A 131 -12.60 7.95 -3.38
N TYR A 132 -13.41 8.14 -4.42
CA TYR A 132 -12.94 8.52 -5.75
C TYR A 132 -12.56 10.01 -5.84
N ARG A 133 -12.94 10.80 -4.82
CA ARG A 133 -12.57 12.21 -4.66
C ARG A 133 -11.71 12.35 -3.40
N PRO A 134 -10.38 12.31 -3.52
CA PRO A 134 -9.47 12.10 -2.39
C PRO A 134 -9.18 13.38 -1.57
N TYR A 135 -10.12 14.31 -1.43
CA TYR A 135 -9.91 15.56 -0.68
C TYR A 135 -9.48 15.35 0.78
N LEU A 136 -10.13 14.39 1.47
CA LEU A 136 -9.77 14.07 2.85
C LEU A 136 -8.40 13.41 2.91
N THR A 137 -8.11 12.47 2.01
CA THR A 137 -6.80 11.82 1.90
C THR A 137 -5.71 12.84 1.65
N GLU A 138 -5.89 13.78 0.73
CA GLU A 138 -4.94 14.86 0.44
C GLU A 138 -4.72 15.77 1.66
N SER A 139 -5.79 16.12 2.37
CA SER A 139 -5.71 16.92 3.60
C SER A 139 -4.91 16.20 4.68
N LEU A 140 -5.10 14.89 4.85
CA LEU A 140 -4.37 14.10 5.83
C LEU A 140 -2.89 13.93 5.44
N ILE A 141 -2.58 13.71 4.16
CA ILE A 141 -1.19 13.63 3.69
C ILE A 141 -0.43 14.93 4.04
N LYS A 142 -1.03 16.09 3.79
CA LYS A 142 -0.45 17.38 4.18
C LYS A 142 -0.29 17.52 5.70
N LYS A 143 -1.20 16.96 6.48
CA LYS A 143 -1.13 16.97 7.94
C LYS A 143 0.00 16.10 8.48
N ILE A 144 0.35 14.97 7.81
CA ILE A 144 1.43 14.07 8.23
C ILE A 144 2.75 14.83 8.38
N THR A 145 3.11 15.71 7.44
CA THR A 145 4.37 16.48 7.47
C THR A 145 4.45 17.47 8.63
N SER A 146 3.31 17.92 9.13
CA SER A 146 3.23 18.88 10.24
C SER A 146 3.10 18.21 11.62
N GLU A 147 2.93 16.88 11.62
CA GLU A 147 2.73 16.13 12.87
C GLU A 147 4.03 16.01 13.66
N LYS A 148 3.96 16.39 14.93
CA LYS A 148 5.05 16.28 15.89
C LYS A 148 4.66 15.28 16.98
N ASN A 149 4.70 14.01 16.64
CA ASN A 149 4.36 12.91 17.55
C ASN A 149 5.56 12.58 18.45
N HIS A 150 5.77 13.38 19.48
CA HIS A 150 6.68 13.02 20.55
C HIS A 150 5.97 12.06 21.51
N ASN A 151 6.62 10.99 21.94
CA ASN A 151 6.15 10.01 22.93
C ASN A 151 4.96 9.13 22.49
N LYS A 152 4.80 8.83 21.23
CA LYS A 152 3.74 7.92 20.78
C LYS A 152 4.35 6.68 20.12
N GLY A 153 4.01 5.50 20.63
CA GLY A 153 4.41 4.23 20.05
C GLY A 153 3.56 3.85 18.84
N SER A 154 3.62 2.59 18.45
CA SER A 154 2.91 2.01 17.28
C SER A 154 1.85 0.97 17.66
N HIS A 155 1.38 0.95 18.92
CA HIS A 155 0.43 -0.06 19.41
C HIS A 155 -0.93 -0.06 18.70
N GLY A 156 -1.29 1.04 18.03
CA GLY A 156 -2.51 1.18 17.23
C GLY A 156 -2.64 0.17 16.08
N ILE A 157 -1.52 -0.46 15.66
CA ILE A 157 -1.54 -1.52 14.64
C ILE A 157 -2.51 -2.66 15.01
N SER A 158 -2.65 -2.97 16.30
CA SER A 158 -3.56 -4.00 16.79
C SER A 158 -5.03 -3.74 16.47
N LYS A 159 -5.41 -2.46 16.29
CA LYS A 159 -6.78 -2.01 15.98
C LYS A 159 -7.02 -1.77 14.48
N LEU A 160 -5.99 -1.79 13.64
CA LEU A 160 -6.13 -1.51 12.20
C LEU A 160 -7.07 -2.49 11.48
N HIS A 161 -7.26 -3.70 12.01
CA HIS A 161 -8.20 -4.68 11.46
C HIS A 161 -9.64 -4.16 11.38
N GLN A 162 -10.04 -3.20 12.24
CA GLN A 162 -11.36 -2.59 12.27
C GLN A 162 -11.58 -1.64 11.08
N TYR A 163 -10.51 -1.18 10.45
CA TYR A 163 -10.53 -0.25 9.32
C TYR A 163 -10.24 -0.93 7.97
N LEU A 164 -10.11 -2.27 7.97
CA LEU A 164 -9.96 -3.04 6.75
C LEU A 164 -11.27 -2.98 5.93
N PRO A 165 -11.22 -2.67 4.65
CA PRO A 165 -12.39 -2.67 3.76
C PRO A 165 -13.05 -4.05 3.66
N LYS A 166 -14.34 -4.06 3.31
CA LYS A 166 -15.07 -5.32 3.09
C LYS A 166 -14.61 -6.07 1.84
N ASP A 167 -14.28 -5.34 0.78
CA ASP A 167 -13.87 -5.89 -0.50
C ASP A 167 -12.36 -6.06 -0.59
N HIS A 168 -11.90 -6.95 -1.49
CA HIS A 168 -10.48 -7.13 -1.76
C HIS A 168 -9.86 -5.78 -2.15
N THR A 169 -8.84 -5.37 -1.45
CA THR A 169 -8.26 -4.02 -1.49
C THR A 169 -6.75 -4.14 -1.64
N LEU A 170 -6.15 -3.24 -2.41
CA LEU A 170 -4.71 -3.04 -2.41
C LEU A 170 -4.34 -2.13 -1.22
N ILE A 171 -3.53 -2.65 -0.31
CA ILE A 171 -3.14 -1.97 0.92
C ILE A 171 -1.66 -1.61 0.85
N PHE A 172 -1.34 -0.32 0.93
CA PHE A 172 0.01 0.15 1.17
C PHE A 172 0.20 0.40 2.66
N PHE A 173 1.12 -0.35 3.28
CA PHE A 173 1.44 -0.20 4.68
C PHE A 173 2.80 0.48 4.84
N ILE A 174 2.81 1.76 5.21
CA ILE A 174 4.00 2.60 5.32
C ILE A 174 4.42 2.68 6.78
N SER A 175 5.59 2.16 7.12
CA SER A 175 6.16 2.15 8.49
C SER A 175 7.66 1.87 8.43
N ASP A 176 8.39 2.13 9.51
CA ASP A 176 9.75 1.63 9.69
C ASP A 176 9.77 0.19 10.23
N PHE A 177 8.61 -0.34 10.62
CA PHE A 177 8.43 -1.70 11.14
C PHE A 177 9.33 -2.05 12.33
N HIS A 178 9.64 -1.05 13.19
CA HIS A 178 10.20 -1.29 14.52
C HIS A 178 9.13 -1.81 15.51
N ILE A 179 8.13 -2.47 15.00
CA ILE A 179 6.96 -3.04 15.66
C ILE A 179 7.25 -4.50 16.03
N PRO A 180 6.72 -5.02 17.15
CA PRO A 180 6.82 -6.45 17.50
C PRO A 180 6.24 -7.36 16.41
N ASN A 181 6.94 -8.47 16.13
CA ASN A 181 6.56 -9.40 15.06
C ASN A 181 5.16 -9.98 15.22
N GLU A 182 4.74 -10.20 16.48
CA GLU A 182 3.42 -10.73 16.84
C GLU A 182 2.31 -9.79 16.36
N GLN A 183 2.50 -8.48 16.50
CA GLN A 183 1.54 -7.46 16.06
C GLN A 183 1.48 -7.38 14.54
N ILE A 184 2.63 -7.43 13.86
CA ILE A 184 2.71 -7.48 12.39
C ILE A 184 1.98 -8.73 11.89
N THR A 185 2.27 -9.89 12.47
CA THR A 185 1.65 -11.17 12.13
C THR A 185 0.14 -11.13 12.33
N MET A 186 -0.32 -10.55 13.44
CA MET A 186 -1.74 -10.42 13.75
C MET A 186 -2.44 -9.54 12.70
N PHE A 187 -1.84 -8.41 12.31
CA PHE A 187 -2.37 -7.56 11.24
C PHE A 187 -2.44 -8.32 9.92
N LEU A 188 -1.36 -8.98 9.48
CA LEU A 188 -1.31 -9.74 8.24
C LEU A 188 -2.33 -10.88 8.20
N ASN A 189 -2.55 -11.57 9.32
CA ASN A 189 -3.59 -12.60 9.43
C ASN A 189 -5.00 -12.03 9.19
N ASN A 190 -5.29 -10.84 9.71
CA ASN A 190 -6.57 -10.16 9.50
C ASN A 190 -6.69 -9.63 8.05
N ALA A 191 -5.57 -9.26 7.45
CA ALA A 191 -5.50 -8.70 6.11
C ALA A 191 -5.39 -9.75 4.98
N ARG A 192 -5.45 -11.06 5.27
CA ARG A 192 -5.27 -12.14 4.27
C ARG A 192 -6.16 -12.06 3.02
N LYS A 193 -7.32 -11.41 3.15
CA LYS A 193 -8.25 -11.17 2.04
C LYS A 193 -7.73 -10.10 1.09
N HIS A 194 -6.80 -9.28 1.52
CA HIS A 194 -6.30 -8.12 0.80
C HIS A 194 -4.89 -8.38 0.26
N THR A 195 -4.47 -7.57 -0.69
CA THR A 195 -3.07 -7.56 -1.13
C THR A 195 -2.34 -6.46 -0.37
N VAL A 196 -1.37 -6.85 0.43
CA VAL A 196 -0.59 -5.91 1.27
C VAL A 196 0.77 -5.67 0.64
N VAL A 197 1.12 -4.40 0.45
CA VAL A 197 2.44 -3.93 0.02
C VAL A 197 3.08 -3.20 1.21
N PRO A 198 3.96 -3.86 1.98
CA PRO A 198 4.69 -3.21 3.05
C PRO A 198 5.77 -2.30 2.47
N ILE A 199 5.71 -1.01 2.80
CA ILE A 199 6.73 -0.02 2.44
C ILE A 199 7.53 0.30 3.70
N ILE A 200 8.78 -0.16 3.74
CA ILE A 200 9.66 -0.10 4.90
C ILE A 200 10.60 1.09 4.77
N LEU A 201 10.42 2.09 5.64
CA LEU A 201 11.22 3.31 5.64
C LEU A 201 12.38 3.19 6.63
N TRP A 202 13.59 3.03 6.12
CA TRP A 202 14.81 3.01 6.92
C TRP A 202 15.76 4.13 6.50
N ASP A 203 16.41 4.75 7.48
CA ASP A 203 17.47 5.72 7.22
C ASP A 203 18.83 5.07 7.41
N LYS A 204 19.74 5.26 6.43
CA LYS A 204 21.12 4.75 6.53
C LYS A 204 21.88 5.31 7.74
N ASN A 205 21.46 6.47 8.25
CA ASN A 205 22.06 7.08 9.44
C ASN A 205 21.70 6.31 10.74
N GLU A 206 20.67 5.47 10.72
CA GLU A 206 20.31 4.63 11.88
C GLU A 206 21.32 3.50 12.10
N TYR A 207 21.96 3.00 11.04
CA TYR A 207 22.79 1.80 11.16
C TYR A 207 24.11 1.81 10.39
N SER A 208 24.29 2.59 9.29
CA SER A 208 25.50 2.53 8.49
C SER A 208 26.40 3.76 8.62
N ASN A 209 25.84 4.95 8.80
CA ASN A 209 26.58 6.22 8.87
C ASN A 209 26.94 6.61 10.31
N LEU A 210 27.07 5.65 11.21
CA LEU A 210 27.46 5.90 12.60
C LEU A 210 28.92 6.36 12.70
N PRO A 211 29.27 7.30 13.61
CA PRO A 211 30.66 7.71 13.84
C PRO A 211 31.51 6.50 14.22
N LYS A 212 32.67 6.35 13.59
CA LYS A 212 33.55 5.18 13.79
C LYS A 212 34.08 5.02 15.22
N PHE A 213 34.12 6.12 15.97
CA PHE A 213 34.53 6.18 17.37
C PHE A 213 34.04 7.50 17.99
N GLY A 214 33.57 7.48 19.22
CA GLY A 214 33.13 8.67 19.94
C GLY A 214 32.08 8.38 20.98
N ILE A 215 31.75 9.39 21.77
CA ILE A 215 30.60 9.34 22.69
C ILE A 215 29.39 9.90 21.92
N THR A 216 28.35 9.12 21.84
CA THR A 216 27.09 9.50 21.20
C THR A 216 25.95 9.25 22.18
N THR A 217 25.05 10.21 22.32
CA THR A 217 23.81 10.03 23.07
C THR A 217 22.74 9.59 22.09
N PHE A 218 22.17 8.43 22.36
CA PHE A 218 20.97 7.93 21.69
C PHE A 218 19.76 8.28 22.53
N THR A 219 18.81 8.95 21.95
CA THR A 219 17.52 9.24 22.58
C THR A 219 16.48 8.28 21.99
N ASP A 220 15.82 7.50 22.81
CA ASP A 220 14.69 6.69 22.40
C ASP A 220 13.53 7.64 22.07
N PRO A 221 13.03 7.66 20.82
CA PRO A 221 12.00 8.59 20.41
C PRO A 221 10.64 8.35 21.11
N GLU A 222 10.40 7.14 21.64
CA GLU A 222 9.14 6.77 22.29
C GLU A 222 9.16 7.07 23.80
N THR A 223 10.31 6.88 24.48
CA THR A 223 10.43 7.02 25.94
C THR A 223 11.22 8.26 26.37
N PHE A 224 11.93 8.92 25.46
CA PHE A 224 12.92 9.98 25.72
C PHE A 224 14.06 9.55 26.66
N GLU A 225 14.22 8.27 26.89
CA GLU A 225 15.40 7.80 27.60
C GLU A 225 16.65 8.11 26.79
N GLU A 226 17.53 8.91 27.40
CA GLU A 226 18.84 9.19 26.81
C GLU A 226 19.85 8.14 27.31
N ARG A 227 20.49 7.47 26.37
CA ARG A 227 21.60 6.56 26.67
C ARG A 227 22.87 7.05 26.00
N THR A 228 23.78 7.56 26.80
CA THR A 228 25.10 7.93 26.32
C THR A 228 25.97 6.67 26.19
N ILE A 229 26.35 6.37 24.97
CA ILE A 229 27.09 5.15 24.63
C ILE A 229 28.42 5.52 23.99
N LEU A 230 29.49 4.88 24.43
CA LEU A 230 30.78 4.96 23.77
C LEU A 230 30.77 4.05 22.52
N LEU A 231 30.66 4.63 21.35
CA LEU A 231 30.74 3.90 20.08
C LEU A 231 32.14 3.30 19.91
N ARG A 232 32.19 1.98 19.81
CA ARG A 232 33.39 1.20 19.49
C ARG A 232 33.13 0.37 18.24
N LYS A 233 34.15 0.03 17.47
CA LYS A 233 34.05 -0.80 16.25
C LYS A 233 33.20 -2.06 16.44
N LYS A 234 33.30 -2.72 17.61
CA LYS A 234 32.54 -3.93 17.94
C LYS A 234 31.03 -3.63 18.05
N LEU A 235 30.67 -2.51 18.70
CA LEU A 235 29.27 -2.13 18.89
C LEU A 235 28.64 -1.74 17.53
N ILE A 236 29.33 -0.97 16.71
CA ILE A 236 28.88 -0.60 15.36
C ILE A 236 28.64 -1.85 14.51
N LYS A 237 29.57 -2.81 14.55
CA LYS A 237 29.41 -4.09 13.85
C LYS A 237 28.17 -4.85 14.34
N ASN A 238 27.90 -4.85 15.65
CA ASN A 238 26.72 -5.48 16.20
C ASN A 238 25.43 -4.79 15.72
N ILE A 239 25.36 -3.45 15.75
CA ILE A 239 24.23 -2.67 15.25
C ILE A 239 23.94 -3.04 13.79
N ILE A 240 24.95 -2.99 12.93
CA ILE A 240 24.80 -3.36 11.50
C ILE A 240 24.31 -4.81 11.36
N THR A 241 24.82 -5.72 12.20
CA THR A 241 24.43 -7.13 12.16
C THR A 241 22.95 -7.31 12.55
N GLU A 242 22.50 -6.62 13.61
CA GLU A 242 21.11 -6.65 14.08
C GLU A 242 20.14 -6.09 13.05
N PHE A 243 20.47 -4.95 12.42
CA PHE A 243 19.67 -4.41 11.31
C PHE A 243 19.59 -5.38 10.13
N ASN A 244 20.69 -6.00 9.73
CA ASN A 244 20.71 -6.99 8.66
C ASN A 244 19.88 -8.24 9.03
N GLN A 245 19.91 -8.68 10.30
CA GLN A 245 19.09 -9.77 10.77
C GLN A 245 17.61 -9.39 10.78
N ARG A 246 17.29 -8.17 11.24
CA ARG A 246 15.91 -7.64 11.20
C ARG A 246 15.40 -7.58 9.77
N LYS A 247 16.20 -7.05 8.81
CA LYS A 247 15.84 -7.02 7.39
C LYS A 247 15.49 -8.41 6.86
N LYS A 248 16.36 -9.39 7.09
CA LYS A 248 16.12 -10.77 6.66
C LYS A 248 14.86 -11.37 7.30
N HIS A 249 14.63 -11.06 8.58
CA HIS A 249 13.46 -11.53 9.30
C HIS A 249 12.17 -10.94 8.73
N LEU A 250 12.13 -9.62 8.49
CA LEU A 250 10.97 -8.95 7.90
C LEU A 250 10.68 -9.48 6.49
N ILE A 251 11.70 -9.67 5.65
CA ILE A 251 11.54 -10.28 4.32
C ILE A 251 10.91 -11.67 4.45
N LYS A 252 11.42 -12.51 5.34
CA LYS A 252 10.87 -13.85 5.55
C LYS A 252 9.43 -13.82 6.06
N LEU A 253 9.15 -12.94 7.03
CA LEU A 253 7.82 -12.77 7.62
C LEU A 253 6.81 -12.34 6.55
N PHE A 254 7.07 -11.26 5.84
CA PHE A 254 6.16 -10.73 4.84
C PHE A 254 5.95 -11.68 3.65
N ASN A 255 7.02 -12.32 3.18
CA ASN A 255 6.91 -13.31 2.10
C ASN A 255 6.07 -14.53 2.50
N SER A 256 6.01 -14.89 3.79
CA SER A 256 5.13 -15.97 4.26
C SER A 256 3.63 -15.63 4.20
N PHE A 257 3.30 -14.38 3.92
CA PHE A 257 1.94 -13.87 3.71
C PHE A 257 1.70 -13.35 2.29
N ASP A 258 2.56 -13.70 1.32
CA ASP A 258 2.49 -13.21 -0.07
C ASP A 258 2.50 -11.67 -0.17
N ALA A 259 3.22 -11.02 0.76
CA ALA A 259 3.34 -9.58 0.87
C ALA A 259 4.82 -9.15 0.79
N PRO A 260 5.51 -9.27 -0.36
CA PRO A 260 6.92 -8.94 -0.48
C PRO A 260 7.17 -7.48 -0.05
N PRO A 261 8.13 -7.22 0.86
CA PRO A 261 8.36 -5.87 1.36
C PRO A 261 9.18 -5.02 0.38
N PHE A 262 8.79 -3.76 0.23
CA PHE A 262 9.51 -2.74 -0.51
C PHE A 262 10.31 -1.85 0.46
N PHE A 263 11.64 -1.86 0.35
CA PHE A 263 12.52 -1.08 1.22
C PHE A 263 12.89 0.26 0.59
N VAL A 264 12.71 1.34 1.34
CA VAL A 264 13.12 2.70 0.98
C VAL A 264 14.23 3.14 1.94
N GLU A 265 15.47 3.17 1.46
CA GLU A 265 16.67 3.54 2.23
C GLU A 265 17.23 4.92 1.81
N GLY A 266 16.41 5.78 1.24
CA GLY A 266 16.77 7.10 0.70
C GLY A 266 15.56 7.79 0.11
N GLU A 267 15.74 8.45 -1.03
CA GLU A 267 14.66 9.02 -1.82
C GLU A 267 13.80 7.91 -2.42
N PHE A 268 12.49 8.15 -2.51
CA PHE A 268 11.57 7.23 -3.15
C PHE A 268 11.58 7.46 -4.67
N ASN A 269 11.73 6.37 -5.43
CA ASN A 269 11.66 6.42 -6.89
C ASN A 269 10.39 5.70 -7.37
N PRO A 270 9.45 6.39 -8.05
CA PRO A 270 8.24 5.77 -8.60
C PRO A 270 8.52 4.64 -9.60
N ASP A 271 9.62 4.72 -10.36
CA ASP A 271 9.98 3.67 -11.31
C ASP A 271 10.34 2.35 -10.61
N ASP A 272 11.00 2.42 -9.45
CA ASP A 272 11.32 1.23 -8.66
C ASP A 272 10.05 0.55 -8.15
N MET A 273 9.02 1.32 -7.78
CA MET A 273 7.71 0.78 -7.39
C MET A 273 7.00 0.15 -8.61
N THR A 274 7.10 0.74 -9.80
CA THR A 274 6.59 0.15 -11.03
C THR A 274 7.27 -1.20 -11.31
N HIS A 275 8.60 -1.28 -11.16
CA HIS A 275 9.35 -2.53 -11.30
C HIS A 275 8.92 -3.58 -10.27
N TYR A 276 8.73 -3.16 -9.02
CA TYR A 276 8.22 -4.04 -7.95
C TYR A 276 6.87 -4.67 -8.32
N PHE A 277 5.91 -3.88 -8.83
CA PHE A 277 4.62 -4.44 -9.27
C PHE A 277 4.76 -5.38 -10.45
N ASN A 278 5.66 -5.08 -11.39
CA ASN A 278 5.95 -5.95 -12.53
C ASN A 278 6.63 -7.27 -12.10
N GLU A 279 7.41 -7.28 -11.03
CA GLU A 279 8.09 -8.47 -10.52
C GLU A 279 7.15 -9.38 -9.73
N TYR A 280 6.33 -8.82 -8.84
CA TYR A 280 5.56 -9.60 -7.86
C TYR A 280 4.07 -9.76 -8.18
N TYR A 281 3.48 -8.89 -9.02
CA TYR A 281 2.03 -8.87 -9.28
C TYR A 281 1.68 -8.92 -10.76
N HIS A 282 2.42 -9.72 -11.54
CA HIS A 282 2.07 -9.95 -12.96
C HIS A 282 0.63 -10.45 -13.11
N ALA A 283 -0.12 -9.86 -14.05
CA ALA A 283 -1.50 -10.21 -14.37
C ALA A 283 -1.56 -11.34 -15.41
#